data_63a62505b0a07b799d6bd5ebe4d4792d
#
_entry.id   63a62505b0a07b799d6bd5ebe4d4792d
#
_cell.length_a   1.000
_cell.length_b   1.000
_cell.length_c   1.000
_cell.angle_alpha   90.00
_cell.angle_beta   90.00
_cell.angle_gamma   90.00
#
_symmetry.space_group_name_H-M   'P 1'
#
loop_
_entity.id
_entity.type
_entity.pdbx_description
1 polymer ?
#
loop_
_entity_poly.entity_id
_entity_poly.type
_entity_poly.pdbx_seq_one_letter_code
_entity_poly.pdbx_strand_id
1 'polypeptide(L)'
;MQNLTLTWQASAGASAALYATAFAAGRARRTTSAALLREAGTLLALFTLWQVVGHLSVMSTDHALDRAEWIHRTELAFGLPDEVSWQRAVTPHPWLVQGANYYYATMHFGVMLVLLLWLFLKHRENYAWVRTTVVATTAACLLIQFIPVAPPRMLPGNGFVDLAVQYGQSVYGGAVAAWCRTSCRRCPRCTSPGA
;
A
#
# COMPACT_ATOMS: atom_id res chain seq x y z
N MET A 1 -5.33 -10.90 17.63
CA MET A 1 -4.68 -11.51 16.44
C MET A 1 -3.43 -10.68 16.17
N GLN A 2 -2.24 -11.29 16.30
CA GLN A 2 -0.98 -10.61 15.95
C GLN A 2 -1.02 -10.36 14.43
N ASN A 3 -1.01 -9.09 14.04
CA ASN A 3 -0.90 -8.72 12.64
C ASN A 3 0.45 -9.24 12.14
N LEU A 4 0.43 -10.24 11.26
CA LEU A 4 1.57 -10.71 10.49
C LEU A 4 1.99 -9.60 9.50
N THR A 5 2.42 -8.46 10.03
CA THR A 5 3.05 -7.42 9.20
C THR A 5 4.49 -7.83 8.99
N LEU A 6 4.78 -8.31 7.78
CA LEU A 6 6.15 -8.58 7.37
C LEU A 6 6.94 -7.28 7.48
N THR A 7 7.89 -7.20 8.41
CA THR A 7 8.72 -6.01 8.55
C THR A 7 9.66 -5.86 7.35
N TRP A 8 10.09 -4.65 7.04
CA TRP A 8 11.00 -4.44 5.90
C TRP A 8 12.32 -5.20 6.06
N GLN A 9 12.82 -5.38 7.29
CA GLN A 9 14.01 -6.18 7.58
C GLN A 9 13.79 -7.66 7.26
N ALA A 10 12.62 -8.21 7.64
CA ALA A 10 12.28 -9.60 7.36
C ALA A 10 12.10 -9.84 5.86
N SER A 11 11.46 -8.90 5.15
CA SER A 11 11.27 -9.00 3.70
C SER A 11 12.59 -8.85 2.95
N ALA A 12 13.50 -7.96 3.40
CA ALA A 12 14.85 -7.84 2.84
C ALA A 12 15.66 -9.12 3.04
N GLY A 13 15.66 -9.68 4.25
CA GLY A 13 16.34 -10.94 4.55
C GLY A 13 15.80 -12.11 3.72
N ALA A 14 14.49 -12.23 3.58
CA ALA A 14 13.87 -13.26 2.77
C ALA A 14 14.19 -13.08 1.27
N SER A 15 14.22 -11.85 0.75
CA SER A 15 14.65 -11.57 -0.62
C SER A 15 16.10 -12.00 -0.84
N ALA A 16 17.02 -11.64 0.05
CA ALA A 16 18.42 -12.05 -0.04
C ALA A 16 18.59 -13.58 0.00
N ALA A 17 17.84 -14.27 0.86
CA ALA A 17 17.83 -15.73 0.93
C ALA A 17 17.33 -16.38 -0.37
N LEU A 18 16.30 -15.80 -1.00
CA LEU A 18 15.79 -16.26 -2.30
C LEU A 18 16.83 -16.10 -3.41
N TYR A 19 17.56 -14.99 -3.44
CA TYR A 19 18.66 -14.82 -4.42
C TYR A 19 19.82 -15.78 -4.18
N ALA A 20 20.20 -16.01 -2.92
CA ALA A 20 21.25 -16.98 -2.59
C ALA A 20 20.86 -18.40 -3.01
N THR A 21 19.63 -18.82 -2.72
CA THR A 21 19.11 -20.13 -3.11
C THR A 21 18.92 -20.24 -4.63
N ALA A 22 18.54 -19.17 -5.31
CA ALA A 22 18.49 -19.13 -6.77
C ALA A 22 19.87 -19.31 -7.41
N PHE A 23 20.89 -18.69 -6.82
CA PHE A 23 22.28 -18.85 -7.25
C PHE A 23 22.76 -20.30 -7.09
N ALA A 24 22.50 -20.91 -5.91
CA ALA A 24 22.84 -22.31 -5.65
C ALA A 24 22.10 -23.27 -6.59
N ALA A 25 20.80 -23.06 -6.83
CA ALA A 25 20.00 -23.84 -7.78
C ALA A 25 20.50 -23.73 -9.22
N GLY A 26 20.97 -22.54 -9.63
CA GLY A 26 21.58 -22.31 -10.94
C GLY A 26 22.88 -23.12 -11.11
N ARG A 27 23.70 -23.19 -10.07
CA ARG A 27 24.92 -24.03 -10.07
C ARG A 27 24.58 -25.54 -10.13
N ALA A 28 23.48 -25.96 -9.55
CA ALA A 28 22.99 -27.34 -9.60
C ALA A 28 22.23 -27.68 -10.90
N ARG A 29 22.32 -26.85 -11.95
CA ARG A 29 21.63 -26.97 -13.24
C ARG A 29 20.08 -27.05 -13.16
N ARG A 30 19.49 -26.60 -12.06
CA ARG A 30 18.05 -26.50 -11.88
C ARG A 30 17.54 -25.12 -12.40
N THR A 31 17.60 -24.92 -13.71
CA THR A 31 17.39 -23.61 -14.35
C THR A 31 16.01 -22.99 -14.11
N THR A 32 14.96 -23.82 -14.16
CA THR A 32 13.59 -23.34 -13.92
C THR A 32 13.38 -22.93 -12.46
N SER A 33 13.86 -23.72 -11.51
CA SER A 33 13.78 -23.37 -10.08
C SER A 33 14.59 -22.12 -9.76
N ALA A 34 15.78 -21.97 -10.33
CA ALA A 34 16.59 -20.78 -10.16
C ALA A 34 15.92 -19.52 -10.74
N ALA A 35 15.22 -19.65 -11.86
CA ALA A 35 14.47 -18.56 -12.46
C ALA A 35 13.29 -18.14 -11.55
N LEU A 36 12.48 -19.09 -11.06
CA LEU A 36 11.37 -18.83 -10.14
C LEU A 36 11.84 -18.15 -8.84
N LEU A 37 12.93 -18.63 -8.24
CA LEU A 37 13.49 -18.07 -7.02
C LEU A 37 13.99 -16.64 -7.24
N ARG A 38 14.61 -16.34 -8.39
CA ARG A 38 15.02 -14.97 -8.75
C ARG A 38 13.82 -14.04 -8.90
N GLU A 39 12.77 -14.48 -9.57
CA GLU A 39 11.56 -13.67 -9.76
C GLU A 39 10.86 -13.41 -8.41
N ALA A 40 10.71 -14.43 -7.57
CA ALA A 40 10.17 -14.27 -6.22
C ALA A 40 11.04 -13.30 -5.38
N GLY A 41 12.36 -13.42 -5.46
CA GLY A 41 13.30 -12.51 -4.81
C GLY A 41 13.15 -11.07 -5.31
N THR A 42 12.96 -10.87 -6.62
CA THR A 42 12.75 -9.54 -7.21
C THR A 42 11.45 -8.90 -6.71
N LEU A 43 10.35 -9.66 -6.73
CA LEU A 43 9.05 -9.15 -6.23
C LEU A 43 9.14 -8.78 -4.74
N LEU A 44 9.83 -9.59 -3.95
CA LEU A 44 10.02 -9.32 -2.53
C LEU A 44 10.97 -8.14 -2.27
N ALA A 45 11.99 -7.95 -3.13
CA ALA A 45 12.86 -6.77 -3.08
C ALA A 45 12.08 -5.48 -3.38
N LEU A 46 11.19 -5.50 -4.39
CA LEU A 46 10.32 -4.37 -4.71
C LEU A 46 9.35 -4.07 -3.56
N PHE A 47 8.78 -5.09 -2.94
CA PHE A 47 7.94 -4.94 -1.76
C PHE A 47 8.72 -4.34 -0.57
N THR A 48 9.96 -4.77 -0.36
CA THR A 48 10.86 -4.20 0.65
C THR A 48 11.14 -2.72 0.37
N LEU A 49 11.46 -2.40 -0.88
CA LEU A 49 11.70 -1.02 -1.31
C LEU A 49 10.47 -0.14 -1.06
N TRP A 50 9.28 -0.65 -1.39
CA TRP A 50 8.01 0.04 -1.12
C TRP A 50 7.82 0.30 0.38
N GLN A 51 8.09 -0.66 1.25
CA GLN A 51 8.01 -0.48 2.70
C GLN A 51 9.00 0.58 3.20
N VAL A 52 10.25 0.54 2.71
CA VAL A 52 11.31 1.50 3.11
C VAL A 52 10.92 2.91 2.66
N VAL A 53 10.48 3.09 1.42
CA VAL A 53 10.03 4.40 0.92
C VAL A 53 8.83 4.91 1.70
N GLY A 54 7.85 4.04 1.99
CA GLY A 54 6.70 4.40 2.83
C GLY A 54 7.12 4.84 4.24
N HIS A 55 8.14 4.18 4.82
CA HIS A 55 8.68 4.55 6.12
C HIS A 55 9.38 5.91 6.11
N LEU A 56 10.18 6.18 5.06
CA LEU A 56 10.86 7.47 4.86
C LEU A 56 9.87 8.61 4.60
N SER A 57 8.83 8.37 3.81
CA SER A 57 7.79 9.37 3.51
C SER A 57 7.03 9.82 4.76
N VAL A 58 6.79 8.93 5.71
CA VAL A 58 6.13 9.25 6.99
C VAL A 58 7.01 10.15 7.87
N MET A 59 8.33 10.12 7.71
CA MET A 59 9.26 10.97 8.46
C MET A 59 9.30 12.42 7.97
N SER A 60 8.85 12.67 6.73
CA SER A 60 8.81 14.01 6.12
C SER A 60 7.37 14.49 5.97
N THR A 61 6.73 14.86 7.08
CA THR A 61 5.32 15.29 7.10
C THR A 61 5.14 16.82 6.90
N ASP A 62 6.23 17.55 6.76
CA ASP A 62 6.18 19.00 6.57
C ASP A 62 5.38 19.35 5.31
N HIS A 63 4.45 20.28 5.47
CA HIS A 63 3.53 20.75 4.40
C HIS A 63 2.63 19.67 3.78
N ALA A 64 2.53 18.48 4.36
CA ALA A 64 1.64 17.42 3.82
C ALA A 64 0.16 17.81 3.89
N LEU A 65 -0.24 18.50 4.97
CA LEU A 65 -1.59 19.03 5.15
C LEU A 65 -1.87 20.17 4.20
N ASP A 66 -0.92 21.11 4.03
CA ASP A 66 -1.06 22.26 3.13
C ASP A 66 -1.26 21.79 1.68
N ARG A 67 -0.48 20.76 1.26
CA ARG A 67 -0.64 20.16 -0.06
C ARG A 67 -1.98 19.47 -0.23
N ALA A 68 -2.44 18.75 0.78
CA ALA A 68 -3.75 18.10 0.75
C ALA A 68 -4.89 19.14 0.67
N GLU A 69 -4.80 20.23 1.41
CA GLU A 69 -5.77 21.32 1.35
C GLU A 69 -5.76 22.02 -0.01
N TRP A 70 -4.57 22.25 -0.57
CA TRP A 70 -4.44 22.82 -1.92
C TRP A 70 -5.07 21.90 -2.99
N ILE A 71 -4.82 20.59 -2.94
CA ILE A 71 -5.43 19.60 -3.84
C ILE A 71 -6.95 19.65 -3.70
N HIS A 72 -7.47 19.57 -2.49
CA HIS A 72 -8.91 19.58 -2.22
C HIS A 72 -9.59 20.83 -2.74
N ARG A 73 -8.98 22.02 -2.55
CA ARG A 73 -9.50 23.28 -3.11
C ARG A 73 -9.49 23.26 -4.65
N THR A 74 -8.46 22.67 -5.23
CA THR A 74 -8.33 22.55 -6.68
C THR A 74 -9.40 21.62 -7.25
N GLU A 75 -9.65 20.48 -6.61
CA GLU A 75 -10.72 19.54 -6.98
C GLU A 75 -12.09 20.21 -6.95
N LEU A 76 -12.40 20.96 -5.90
CA LEU A 76 -13.64 21.73 -5.79
C LEU A 76 -13.74 22.80 -6.90
N ALA A 77 -12.65 23.49 -7.24
CA ALA A 77 -12.63 24.49 -8.31
C ALA A 77 -12.90 23.89 -9.70
N PHE A 78 -12.48 22.65 -9.94
CA PHE A 78 -12.78 21.91 -11.16
C PHE A 78 -14.14 21.21 -11.16
N GLY A 79 -14.92 21.34 -10.10
CA GLY A 79 -16.23 20.69 -9.96
C GLY A 79 -16.16 19.19 -9.91
N LEU A 80 -15.05 18.61 -9.41
CA LEU A 80 -14.92 17.18 -9.23
C LEU A 80 -15.90 16.68 -8.15
N PRO A 81 -16.38 15.44 -8.26
CA PRO A 81 -17.31 14.87 -7.30
C PRO A 81 -16.71 14.88 -5.88
N ASP A 82 -17.48 15.37 -4.92
CA ASP A 82 -17.10 15.35 -3.50
C ASP A 82 -17.06 13.91 -2.98
N GLU A 83 -15.86 13.44 -2.65
CA GLU A 83 -15.64 12.08 -2.13
C GLU A 83 -16.37 11.84 -0.79
N VAL A 84 -16.59 12.89 0.01
CA VAL A 84 -17.34 12.79 1.28
C VAL A 84 -18.79 12.43 1.02
N SER A 85 -19.39 12.97 -0.05
CA SER A 85 -20.76 12.63 -0.43
C SER A 85 -20.90 11.16 -0.83
N TRP A 86 -19.94 10.63 -1.56
CA TRP A 86 -19.85 9.20 -1.89
C TRP A 86 -19.68 8.34 -0.63
N GLN A 87 -18.77 8.73 0.26
CA GLN A 87 -18.57 8.02 1.52
C GLN A 87 -19.86 7.99 2.34
N ARG A 88 -20.57 9.11 2.47
CA ARG A 88 -21.84 9.20 3.20
C ARG A 88 -22.91 8.28 2.60
N ALA A 89 -22.97 8.16 1.27
CA ALA A 89 -23.90 7.27 0.60
C ALA A 89 -23.60 5.78 0.87
N VAL A 90 -22.34 5.41 1.04
CA VAL A 90 -21.90 4.01 1.24
C VAL A 90 -21.88 3.63 2.72
N THR A 91 -21.62 4.58 3.63
CA THR A 91 -21.52 4.34 5.08
C THR A 91 -22.72 3.62 5.70
N PRO A 92 -24.00 3.88 5.31
CA PRO A 92 -25.16 3.14 5.82
C PRO A 92 -25.17 1.65 5.46
N HIS A 93 -24.30 1.21 4.57
CA HIS A 93 -24.22 -0.16 4.08
C HIS A 93 -22.90 -0.85 4.50
N PRO A 94 -22.79 -1.33 5.77
CA PRO A 94 -21.53 -1.91 6.29
C PRO A 94 -20.98 -3.07 5.44
N TRP A 95 -21.87 -3.88 4.88
CA TRP A 95 -21.49 -5.02 4.03
C TRP A 95 -20.78 -4.57 2.74
N LEU A 96 -21.20 -3.44 2.17
CA LEU A 96 -20.60 -2.87 0.97
C LEU A 96 -19.18 -2.35 1.27
N VAL A 97 -19.02 -1.64 2.38
CA VAL A 97 -17.72 -1.13 2.86
C VAL A 97 -16.77 -2.28 3.13
N GLN A 98 -17.22 -3.29 3.89
CA GLN A 98 -16.39 -4.45 4.21
C GLN A 98 -16.06 -5.26 2.96
N GLY A 99 -17.03 -5.46 2.06
CA GLY A 99 -16.83 -6.11 0.78
C GLY A 99 -15.78 -5.40 -0.08
N ALA A 100 -15.84 -4.08 -0.18
CA ALA A 100 -14.85 -3.28 -0.90
C ALA A 100 -13.45 -3.39 -0.28
N ASN A 101 -13.33 -3.36 1.05
CA ASN A 101 -12.07 -3.51 1.76
C ASN A 101 -11.46 -4.91 1.54
N TYR A 102 -12.27 -5.97 1.64
CA TYR A 102 -11.82 -7.34 1.36
C TYR A 102 -11.42 -7.51 -0.11
N TYR A 103 -12.23 -6.99 -1.03
CA TYR A 103 -11.92 -7.01 -2.45
C TYR A 103 -10.58 -6.34 -2.72
N TYR A 104 -10.36 -5.13 -2.18
CA TYR A 104 -9.09 -4.42 -2.34
C TYR A 104 -7.92 -5.21 -1.76
N ALA A 105 -8.05 -5.73 -0.53
CA ALA A 105 -6.98 -6.44 0.15
C ALA A 105 -6.60 -7.76 -0.55
N THR A 106 -7.59 -8.50 -1.08
CA THR A 106 -7.36 -9.83 -1.66
C THR A 106 -7.09 -9.77 -3.16
N MET A 107 -7.88 -8.98 -3.91
CA MET A 107 -7.80 -8.97 -5.37
C MET A 107 -6.60 -8.19 -5.88
N HIS A 108 -6.25 -7.07 -5.25
CA HIS A 108 -5.14 -6.25 -5.72
C HIS A 108 -3.82 -7.04 -5.77
N PHE A 109 -3.45 -7.69 -4.69
CA PHE A 109 -2.21 -8.48 -4.63
C PHE A 109 -2.40 -9.90 -5.18
N GLY A 110 -3.51 -10.56 -4.86
CA GLY A 110 -3.76 -11.94 -5.25
C GLY A 110 -3.85 -12.12 -6.76
N VAL A 111 -4.65 -11.30 -7.43
CA VAL A 111 -4.81 -11.38 -8.88
C VAL A 111 -3.50 -11.05 -9.60
N MET A 112 -2.76 -10.04 -9.13
CA MET A 112 -1.47 -9.68 -9.72
C MET A 112 -0.44 -10.83 -9.58
N LEU A 113 -0.36 -11.47 -8.42
CA LEU A 113 0.53 -12.61 -8.21
C LEU A 113 0.14 -13.81 -9.09
N VAL A 114 -1.17 -14.14 -9.15
CA VAL A 114 -1.67 -15.22 -10.00
C VAL A 114 -1.39 -14.94 -11.47
N LEU A 115 -1.63 -13.70 -11.92
CA LEU A 115 -1.34 -13.29 -13.30
C LEU A 115 0.14 -13.42 -13.63
N LEU A 116 1.03 -12.92 -12.78
CA LEU A 116 2.47 -13.02 -13.00
C LEU A 116 2.94 -14.48 -13.01
N LEU A 117 2.44 -15.29 -12.10
CA LEU A 117 2.77 -16.71 -12.05
C LEU A 117 2.26 -17.46 -13.29
N TRP A 118 1.02 -17.20 -13.72
CA TRP A 118 0.45 -17.77 -14.92
C TRP A 118 1.23 -17.40 -16.18
N LEU A 119 1.57 -16.11 -16.34
CA LEU A 119 2.42 -15.63 -17.44
C LEU A 119 3.80 -16.29 -17.41
N PHE A 120 4.42 -16.37 -16.23
CA PHE A 120 5.73 -17.01 -16.10
C PHE A 120 5.73 -18.50 -16.50
N LEU A 121 4.64 -19.22 -16.17
CA LEU A 121 4.53 -20.66 -16.44
C LEU A 121 4.06 -20.97 -17.86
N LYS A 122 3.17 -20.17 -18.44
CA LYS A 122 2.46 -20.47 -19.69
C LYS A 122 2.84 -19.56 -20.86
N HIS A 123 3.22 -18.31 -20.60
CA HIS A 123 3.45 -17.27 -21.62
C HIS A 123 4.73 -16.49 -21.35
N ARG A 124 5.85 -17.19 -21.34
CA ARG A 124 7.17 -16.61 -20.99
C ARG A 124 7.61 -15.47 -21.90
N GLU A 125 7.18 -15.48 -23.15
CA GLU A 125 7.44 -14.42 -24.13
C GLU A 125 6.84 -13.07 -23.71
N ASN A 126 5.66 -13.09 -23.09
CA ASN A 126 4.96 -11.87 -22.63
C ASN A 126 5.34 -11.48 -21.20
N TYR A 127 5.88 -12.43 -20.43
CA TYR A 127 6.18 -12.24 -19.02
C TYR A 127 7.14 -11.06 -18.77
N ALA A 128 8.21 -10.97 -19.55
CA ALA A 128 9.22 -9.93 -19.39
C ALA A 128 8.63 -8.53 -19.56
N TRP A 129 7.76 -8.34 -20.54
CA TRP A 129 7.09 -7.08 -20.81
C TRP A 129 6.15 -6.70 -19.67
N VAL A 130 5.25 -7.61 -19.26
CA VAL A 130 4.28 -7.37 -18.17
C VAL A 130 5.01 -7.08 -16.86
N ARG A 131 6.03 -7.87 -16.51
CA ARG A 131 6.87 -7.63 -15.33
C ARG A 131 7.49 -6.24 -15.36
N THR A 132 8.08 -5.84 -16.49
CA THR A 132 8.71 -4.53 -16.64
C THR A 132 7.69 -3.40 -16.47
N THR A 133 6.49 -3.57 -17.01
CA THR A 133 5.39 -2.62 -16.84
C THR A 133 5.01 -2.49 -15.36
N VAL A 134 4.83 -3.61 -14.64
CA VAL A 134 4.53 -3.59 -13.19
C VAL A 134 5.64 -2.90 -12.40
N VAL A 135 6.91 -3.23 -12.71
CA VAL A 135 8.08 -2.61 -12.05
C VAL A 135 8.13 -1.10 -12.33
N ALA A 136 7.94 -0.69 -13.59
CA ALA A 136 7.97 0.72 -13.96
C ALA A 136 6.83 1.51 -13.31
N THR A 137 5.61 0.96 -13.30
CA THR A 137 4.47 1.56 -12.62
C THR A 137 4.71 1.70 -11.12
N THR A 138 5.21 0.63 -10.48
CA THR A 138 5.56 0.67 -9.06
C THR A 138 6.65 1.71 -8.78
N ALA A 139 7.69 1.78 -9.61
CA ALA A 139 8.74 2.78 -9.47
C ALA A 139 8.20 4.22 -9.60
N ALA A 140 7.31 4.47 -10.57
CA ALA A 140 6.66 5.77 -10.72
C ALA A 140 5.82 6.12 -9.47
N CYS A 141 5.04 5.18 -8.95
CA CYS A 141 4.30 5.38 -7.70
C CYS A 141 5.21 5.68 -6.51
N LEU A 142 6.36 4.99 -6.41
CA LEU A 142 7.35 5.24 -5.36
C LEU A 142 7.96 6.65 -5.48
N LEU A 143 8.24 7.13 -6.70
CA LEU A 143 8.73 8.49 -6.91
C LEU A 143 7.69 9.53 -6.46
N ILE A 144 6.42 9.33 -6.79
CA ILE A 144 5.33 10.21 -6.34
C ILE A 144 5.21 10.19 -4.81
N GLN A 145 5.44 9.06 -4.17
CA GLN A 145 5.35 8.89 -2.72
C GLN A 145 6.38 9.72 -1.93
N PHE A 146 7.47 10.18 -2.58
CA PHE A 146 8.41 11.14 -1.96
C PHE A 146 7.81 12.53 -1.78
N ILE A 147 6.68 12.84 -2.41
CA ILE A 147 5.93 14.06 -2.18
C ILE A 147 4.81 13.73 -1.17
N PRO A 148 5.03 13.93 0.15
CA PRO A 148 4.05 13.55 1.14
C PRO A 148 2.81 14.45 1.02
N VAL A 149 1.65 13.81 0.88
CA VAL A 149 0.33 14.45 0.89
C VAL A 149 -0.50 13.77 1.98
N ALA A 150 -1.13 14.55 2.82
CA ALA A 150 -1.99 13.99 3.85
C ALA A 150 -3.27 13.41 3.20
N PRO A 151 -3.70 12.20 3.58
CA PRO A 151 -4.94 11.65 3.06
C PRO A 151 -6.15 12.49 3.49
N PRO A 152 -7.23 12.56 2.69
CA PRO A 152 -8.39 13.43 2.94
C PRO A 152 -9.01 13.29 4.33
N ARG A 153 -8.97 12.08 4.91
CA ARG A 153 -9.47 11.82 6.28
C ARG A 153 -8.71 12.57 7.38
N MET A 154 -7.55 13.13 7.09
CA MET A 154 -6.74 13.90 8.04
C MET A 154 -6.98 15.40 7.92
N LEU A 155 -7.69 15.86 6.89
CA LEU A 155 -8.06 17.25 6.73
C LEU A 155 -9.15 17.62 7.76
N PRO A 156 -8.91 18.63 8.60
CA PRO A 156 -9.87 19.06 9.61
C PRO A 156 -11.12 19.64 8.93
N GLY A 157 -12.29 19.23 9.37
CA GLY A 157 -13.56 19.79 8.92
C GLY A 157 -14.22 19.11 7.71
N ASN A 158 -13.53 18.22 7.00
CA ASN A 158 -14.08 17.59 5.79
C ASN A 158 -15.08 16.46 6.03
N GLY A 159 -15.24 16.01 7.27
CA GLY A 159 -16.25 14.98 7.61
C GLY A 159 -15.90 13.57 7.12
N PHE A 160 -14.66 13.31 6.69
CA PHE A 160 -14.20 11.97 6.35
C PHE A 160 -14.07 11.07 7.59
N VAL A 161 -14.53 9.83 7.46
CA VAL A 161 -14.36 8.78 8.45
C VAL A 161 -13.43 7.71 7.90
N ASP A 162 -12.47 7.25 8.70
CA ASP A 162 -11.61 6.13 8.31
C ASP A 162 -12.35 4.79 8.49
N LEU A 163 -13.10 4.39 7.47
CA LEU A 163 -13.90 3.19 7.48
C LEU A 163 -13.06 1.91 7.64
N ALA A 164 -11.83 1.92 7.15
CA ALA A 164 -10.94 0.76 7.28
C ALA A 164 -10.51 0.57 8.75
N VAL A 165 -10.28 1.65 9.47
CA VAL A 165 -9.98 1.62 10.91
C VAL A 165 -11.24 1.24 11.70
N GLN A 166 -12.40 1.81 11.35
CA GLN A 166 -13.67 1.55 12.02
C GLN A 166 -14.06 0.07 11.99
N TYR A 167 -13.81 -0.62 10.88
CA TYR A 167 -14.10 -2.05 10.73
C TYR A 167 -12.90 -2.96 11.02
N GLY A 168 -11.78 -2.42 11.52
CA GLY A 168 -10.57 -3.21 11.83
C GLY A 168 -9.90 -3.84 10.61
N GLN A 169 -10.14 -3.32 9.41
CA GLN A 169 -9.67 -3.85 8.13
C GLN A 169 -8.56 -2.99 7.50
N SER A 170 -7.86 -2.20 8.30
CA SER A 170 -6.78 -1.34 7.81
C SER A 170 -5.62 -2.17 7.28
N VAL A 171 -5.37 -2.08 5.98
CA VAL A 171 -4.23 -2.73 5.29
C VAL A 171 -2.91 -2.04 5.61
N TYR A 172 -2.95 -0.75 5.97
CA TYR A 172 -1.77 0.08 6.19
C TYR A 172 -1.22 0.05 7.63
N GLY A 173 -1.74 -0.80 8.52
CA GLY A 173 -1.19 -1.06 9.85
C GLY A 173 -1.01 0.16 10.74
N GLY A 174 -0.29 -0.02 11.87
CA GLY A 174 -0.14 0.98 12.94
C GLY A 174 0.64 2.26 12.60
N ALA A 175 1.26 2.40 11.42
CA ALA A 175 2.02 3.61 11.06
C ALA A 175 1.11 4.84 10.94
N VAL A 176 -0.06 4.70 10.29
CA VAL A 176 -1.06 5.78 10.18
C VAL A 176 -1.71 6.07 11.53
N ALA A 177 -1.99 5.04 12.32
CA ALA A 177 -2.52 5.19 13.68
C ALA A 177 -1.50 5.82 14.65
N ALA A 178 -0.20 5.57 14.46
CA ALA A 178 0.87 6.20 15.22
C ALA A 178 1.01 7.68 14.86
N TRP A 179 0.92 8.03 13.58
CA TRP A 179 0.96 9.41 13.12
C TRP A 179 -0.26 10.21 13.63
N CYS A 180 -1.48 9.64 13.58
CA CYS A 180 -2.65 10.26 14.18
C CYS A 180 -2.45 10.55 15.68
N ARG A 181 -1.85 9.63 16.44
CA ARG A 181 -1.60 9.82 17.87
C ARG A 181 -0.56 10.92 18.16
N THR A 182 0.47 11.04 17.34
CA THR A 182 1.53 12.05 17.54
C THR A 182 1.12 13.44 17.07
N SER A 183 0.38 13.52 15.96
CA SER A 183 -0.08 14.82 15.42
C SER A 183 -1.33 15.36 16.14
N CYS A 184 -2.13 14.48 16.74
CA CYS A 184 -3.41 14.82 17.37
C CYS A 184 -3.32 15.16 18.85
N ARG A 185 -2.13 15.34 19.44
CA ARG A 185 -2.00 15.80 20.85
C ARG A 185 -2.65 17.17 21.13
N ARG A 186 -3.10 17.87 20.10
CA ARG A 186 -3.80 19.17 20.20
C ARG A 186 -5.28 19.11 19.81
N CYS A 187 -5.85 17.93 19.52
CA CYS A 187 -7.26 17.81 19.13
C CYS A 187 -8.11 17.39 20.34
N PRO A 188 -9.03 18.24 20.83
CA PRO A 188 -9.85 17.95 22.03
C PRO A 188 -10.74 16.73 21.91
N ARG A 189 -10.98 16.22 20.69
CA ARG A 189 -11.84 15.05 20.42
C ARG A 189 -11.14 13.70 20.53
N CYS A 190 -9.81 13.65 20.65
CA CYS A 190 -9.06 12.40 20.79
C CYS A 190 -8.87 11.95 22.25
N THR A 191 -9.35 12.71 23.22
CA THR A 191 -9.18 12.46 24.66
C THR A 191 -10.38 11.84 25.35
N SER A 192 -11.44 11.48 24.65
CA SER A 192 -12.57 10.76 25.25
C SER A 192 -12.41 9.25 25.06
N PRO A 193 -12.01 8.49 26.10
CA PRO A 193 -12.21 7.05 26.13
C PRO A 193 -13.67 6.82 26.57
N GLY A 194 -14.52 6.40 25.66
CA GLY A 194 -15.82 5.84 25.99
C GLY A 194 -17.00 6.82 25.85
N ALA A 195 -17.74 6.67 24.78
CA ALA A 195 -19.20 6.70 24.71
C ALA A 195 -19.60 5.77 23.55
#